data_434881ed548b6ab8cee51b9767c84171
#
_entry.id   434881ed548b6ab8cee51b9767c84171
#
_cell.length_a   1.000
_cell.length_b   1.000
_cell.length_c   1.000
_cell.angle_alpha   90.00
_cell.angle_beta   90.00
_cell.angle_gamma   90.00
#
_symmetry.space_group_name_H-M   'P 1'
#
loop_
_entity.id
_entity.type
_entity.pdbx_description
1 polymer ?
#
loop_
_entity_poly.entity_id
_entity_poly.type
_entity_poly.pdbx_seq_one_letter_code
_entity_poly.pdbx_strand_id
1 'polypeptide(L)'
;MKFPKATYMYWQKRFDRPNPDQEIEEKMLEMRKEHKDYGCLRLKKELENQGIHVNKKKIQRLIKKLGIEVKSYTRKSRRYNSYRGKVGTVAKNRIHRRFYTNICHQKITTDTTEFKYYEVDTTGVVRQKKLYLDPFMDFYNSEILSYRISEKPNALAIMEGLEEAIQMTNDCPFRRTFHSDQGWAYQMNAYKNKLKQHKIFQSMSRKGNCLDNSPMENFFGLLKQEIFHGEVYRSLDELKTKIDQYTYYYNHKRIKKKLNWRSPVQFREAVKQLSNS
;
A
#
# COMPACT_ATOMS: atom_id res chain seq x y z
N MET A 1 -22.70 14.13 -47.35
CA MET A 1 -23.43 14.85 -46.27
C MET A 1 -23.42 16.34 -46.56
N LYS A 2 -24.59 17.00 -46.62
CA LYS A 2 -24.64 18.48 -46.77
C LYS A 2 -24.58 19.10 -45.37
N PHE A 3 -23.42 19.58 -44.97
CA PHE A 3 -23.25 20.35 -43.74
C PHE A 3 -23.83 21.78 -43.96
N PRO A 4 -24.67 22.32 -43.04
CA PRO A 4 -25.09 23.71 -43.07
C PRO A 4 -23.85 24.62 -43.04
N LYS A 5 -23.82 25.65 -43.90
CA LYS A 5 -22.70 26.62 -44.01
C LYS A 5 -22.34 27.25 -42.66
N ALA A 6 -23.34 27.59 -41.86
CA ALA A 6 -23.13 28.14 -40.50
C ALA A 6 -22.38 27.17 -39.58
N THR A 7 -22.69 25.86 -39.60
CA THR A 7 -22.03 24.82 -38.84
C THR A 7 -20.57 24.67 -39.30
N TYR A 8 -20.32 24.66 -40.62
CA TYR A 8 -18.98 24.60 -41.17
C TYR A 8 -18.12 25.81 -40.72
N MET A 9 -18.61 27.03 -40.88
CA MET A 9 -17.90 28.26 -40.48
C MET A 9 -17.66 28.31 -38.95
N TYR A 10 -18.62 27.82 -38.15
CA TYR A 10 -18.46 27.72 -36.70
C TYR A 10 -17.33 26.77 -36.30
N TRP A 11 -17.22 25.61 -36.94
CA TRP A 11 -16.18 24.65 -36.66
C TRP A 11 -14.81 25.06 -37.23
N GLN A 12 -14.78 25.66 -38.45
CA GLN A 12 -13.56 26.19 -39.04
C GLN A 12 -12.86 27.20 -38.13
N LYS A 13 -13.60 28.12 -37.53
CA LYS A 13 -13.07 29.09 -36.54
C LYS A 13 -12.60 28.44 -35.24
N ARG A 14 -12.96 27.22 -34.98
CA ARG A 14 -12.58 26.49 -33.75
C ARG A 14 -11.40 25.55 -33.95
N PHE A 15 -11.13 25.10 -35.18
CA PHE A 15 -9.98 24.22 -35.45
C PHE A 15 -8.65 24.91 -35.15
N ASP A 16 -8.58 26.22 -35.37
CA ASP A 16 -7.36 27.01 -35.16
C ASP A 16 -7.21 27.55 -33.73
N ARG A 17 -8.14 27.25 -32.84
CA ARG A 17 -8.03 27.67 -31.43
C ARG A 17 -7.04 26.83 -30.69
N PRO A 18 -6.06 27.43 -29.97
CA PRO A 18 -5.17 26.69 -29.11
C PRO A 18 -5.99 25.93 -28.05
N ASN A 19 -5.55 24.74 -27.73
CA ASN A 19 -6.20 23.90 -26.70
C ASN A 19 -6.11 24.60 -25.34
N PRO A 20 -7.23 25.06 -24.74
CA PRO A 20 -7.19 25.73 -23.45
C PRO A 20 -6.81 24.84 -22.29
N ASP A 21 -6.73 23.53 -22.52
CA ASP A 21 -6.39 22.53 -21.50
C ASP A 21 -4.96 21.99 -21.70
N GLN A 22 -4.19 22.50 -22.66
CA GLN A 22 -2.89 21.92 -23.06
C GLN A 22 -1.93 21.83 -21.88
N GLU A 23 -1.72 22.88 -21.12
CA GLU A 23 -0.83 22.90 -19.95
C GLU A 23 -1.24 21.83 -18.91
N ILE A 24 -2.55 21.71 -18.66
CA ILE A 24 -3.08 20.73 -17.71
C ILE A 24 -2.86 19.31 -18.22
N GLU A 25 -3.07 19.08 -19.52
CA GLU A 25 -2.89 17.78 -20.15
C GLU A 25 -1.42 17.33 -20.09
N GLU A 26 -0.47 18.24 -20.41
CA GLU A 26 0.97 17.98 -20.32
C GLU A 26 1.39 17.59 -18.89
N LYS A 27 1.00 18.40 -17.89
CA LYS A 27 1.28 18.10 -16.48
C LYS A 27 0.65 16.80 -16.00
N MET A 28 -0.56 16.49 -16.44
CA MET A 28 -1.19 15.21 -16.12
C MET A 28 -0.45 14.02 -16.73
N LEU A 29 0.10 14.16 -17.93
CA LEU A 29 0.92 13.12 -18.56
C LEU A 29 2.26 12.92 -17.84
N GLU A 30 2.93 14.02 -17.42
CA GLU A 30 4.15 13.96 -16.61
C GLU A 30 3.91 13.26 -15.27
N MET A 31 2.88 13.71 -14.53
CA MET A 31 2.50 13.06 -13.27
C MET A 31 2.18 11.56 -13.44
N ARG A 32 1.63 11.17 -14.58
CA ARG A 32 1.34 9.76 -14.87
C ARG A 32 2.59 8.93 -15.08
N LYS A 33 3.68 9.53 -15.58
CA LYS A 33 4.97 8.82 -15.71
C LYS A 33 5.58 8.49 -14.35
N GLU A 34 5.49 9.42 -13.39
CA GLU A 34 6.02 9.23 -12.03
C GLU A 34 5.06 8.40 -11.15
N HIS A 35 3.76 8.62 -11.30
CA HIS A 35 2.71 8.08 -10.44
C HIS A 35 1.66 7.32 -11.27
N LYS A 36 2.02 6.12 -11.74
CA LYS A 36 1.16 5.29 -12.63
C LYS A 36 -0.26 5.08 -12.09
N ASP A 37 -0.43 5.03 -10.77
CA ASP A 37 -1.67 4.65 -10.09
C ASP A 37 -2.39 5.80 -9.39
N TYR A 38 -2.03 7.05 -9.69
CA TYR A 38 -2.76 8.20 -9.17
C TYR A 38 -4.12 8.33 -9.85
N GLY A 39 -5.20 8.07 -9.11
CA GLY A 39 -6.55 8.35 -9.57
C GLY A 39 -6.87 9.85 -9.55
N CYS A 40 -8.03 10.21 -10.09
CA CYS A 40 -8.49 11.59 -10.27
C CYS A 40 -8.25 12.52 -9.06
N LEU A 41 -8.48 12.04 -7.82
CA LEU A 41 -8.33 12.90 -6.63
C LEU A 41 -6.87 13.21 -6.29
N ARG A 42 -5.94 12.29 -6.53
CA ARG A 42 -4.51 12.55 -6.33
C ARG A 42 -3.96 13.47 -7.41
N LEU A 43 -4.31 13.22 -8.68
CA LEU A 43 -3.95 14.12 -9.78
C LEU A 43 -4.46 15.54 -9.52
N LYS A 44 -5.72 15.67 -9.03
CA LYS A 44 -6.27 16.98 -8.64
C LYS A 44 -5.40 17.66 -7.58
N LYS A 45 -5.01 16.92 -6.55
CA LYS A 45 -4.21 17.47 -5.45
C LYS A 45 -2.82 17.90 -5.89
N GLU A 46 -2.17 17.13 -6.76
CA GLU A 46 -0.86 17.50 -7.30
C GLU A 46 -0.93 18.71 -8.21
N LEU A 47 -1.99 18.86 -9.02
CA LEU A 47 -2.24 20.09 -9.79
C LEU A 47 -2.44 21.30 -8.86
N GLU A 48 -3.20 21.14 -7.77
CA GLU A 48 -3.38 22.18 -6.76
C GLU A 48 -2.07 22.59 -6.10
N ASN A 49 -1.18 21.61 -5.80
CA ASN A 49 0.14 21.87 -5.25
C ASN A 49 1.03 22.68 -6.22
N GLN A 50 0.78 22.57 -7.53
CA GLN A 50 1.43 23.37 -8.59
C GLN A 50 0.69 24.69 -8.91
N GLY A 51 -0.28 25.09 -8.09
CA GLY A 51 -1.05 26.31 -8.26
C GLY A 51 -2.20 26.22 -9.28
N ILE A 52 -2.48 25.04 -9.84
CA ILE A 52 -3.52 24.85 -10.84
C ILE A 52 -4.80 24.32 -10.19
N HIS A 53 -5.79 25.18 -10.06
CA HIS A 53 -7.09 24.85 -9.48
C HIS A 53 -8.06 24.35 -10.53
N VAL A 54 -8.34 23.04 -10.52
CA VAL A 54 -9.20 22.36 -11.52
C VAL A 54 -10.32 21.57 -10.85
N ASN A 55 -11.52 21.65 -11.44
CA ASN A 55 -12.65 20.85 -10.96
C ASN A 55 -12.42 19.37 -11.26
N LYS A 56 -12.84 18.51 -10.32
CA LYS A 56 -12.79 17.04 -10.45
C LYS A 56 -13.40 16.53 -11.76
N LYS A 57 -14.55 17.09 -12.19
CA LYS A 57 -15.22 16.69 -13.45
C LYS A 57 -14.33 16.96 -14.67
N LYS A 58 -13.60 18.08 -14.69
CA LYS A 58 -12.66 18.40 -15.78
C LYS A 58 -11.52 17.39 -15.83
N ILE A 59 -10.91 17.05 -14.67
CA ILE A 59 -9.85 16.05 -14.59
C ILE A 59 -10.33 14.69 -15.08
N GLN A 60 -11.53 14.25 -14.66
CA GLN A 60 -12.12 12.99 -15.13
C GLN A 60 -12.29 12.96 -16.65
N ARG A 61 -12.76 14.06 -17.24
CA ARG A 61 -12.87 14.23 -18.70
C ARG A 61 -11.51 14.13 -19.38
N LEU A 62 -10.48 14.80 -18.84
CA LEU A 62 -9.13 14.77 -19.40
C LEU A 62 -8.47 13.40 -19.26
N ILE A 63 -8.62 12.70 -18.13
CA ILE A 63 -8.15 11.33 -17.96
C ILE A 63 -8.69 10.43 -19.07
N LYS A 64 -10.00 10.53 -19.37
CA LYS A 64 -10.63 9.76 -20.44
C LYS A 64 -10.15 10.20 -21.83
N LYS A 65 -10.04 11.52 -22.07
CA LYS A 65 -9.54 12.08 -23.35
C LYS A 65 -8.12 11.60 -23.67
N LEU A 66 -7.24 11.57 -22.66
CA LEU A 66 -5.84 11.21 -22.80
C LEU A 66 -5.59 9.68 -22.73
N GLY A 67 -6.62 8.88 -22.44
CA GLY A 67 -6.47 7.42 -22.30
C GLY A 67 -5.56 7.02 -21.11
N ILE A 68 -5.43 7.86 -20.08
CA ILE A 68 -4.56 7.64 -18.92
C ILE A 68 -5.34 7.11 -17.71
N GLU A 69 -6.35 6.30 -17.94
CA GLU A 69 -7.11 5.67 -16.87
C GLU A 69 -6.23 4.69 -16.08
N VAL A 70 -6.44 4.62 -14.75
CA VAL A 70 -5.73 3.64 -13.92
C VAL A 70 -6.28 2.25 -14.24
N LYS A 71 -5.38 1.33 -14.60
CA LYS A 71 -5.77 -0.08 -14.79
C LYS A 71 -6.14 -0.69 -13.46
N SER A 72 -7.35 -1.21 -13.35
CA SER A 72 -7.80 -1.94 -12.17
C SER A 72 -7.87 -3.43 -12.49
N TYR A 73 -7.17 -4.22 -11.69
CA TYR A 73 -7.20 -5.68 -11.80
C TYR A 73 -8.22 -6.24 -10.81
N THR A 74 -9.30 -6.80 -11.30
CA THR A 74 -10.32 -7.43 -10.47
C THR A 74 -9.83 -8.77 -9.92
N ARG A 75 -9.78 -8.90 -8.61
CA ARG A 75 -9.45 -10.17 -7.96
C ARG A 75 -10.64 -11.13 -8.11
N LYS A 76 -10.42 -12.32 -8.68
CA LYS A 76 -11.40 -13.41 -8.58
C LYS A 76 -11.53 -13.78 -7.10
N SER A 77 -12.74 -13.75 -6.57
CA SER A 77 -13.03 -14.19 -5.20
C SER A 77 -12.60 -15.65 -5.04
N ARG A 78 -11.62 -15.89 -4.17
CA ARG A 78 -11.25 -17.25 -3.76
C ARG A 78 -11.85 -17.51 -2.39
N ARG A 79 -12.38 -18.71 -2.16
CA ARG A 79 -12.81 -19.13 -0.82
C ARG A 79 -11.62 -19.00 0.12
N TYR A 80 -11.81 -18.25 1.20
CA TYR A 80 -10.84 -18.11 2.26
C TYR A 80 -10.65 -19.47 2.94
N ASN A 81 -9.40 -19.93 3.01
CA ASN A 81 -9.05 -21.15 3.73
C ASN A 81 -8.09 -20.75 4.87
N SER A 82 -8.64 -20.66 6.08
CA SER A 82 -7.84 -20.39 7.27
C SER A 82 -7.02 -21.62 7.65
N TYR A 83 -5.81 -21.39 8.17
CA TYR A 83 -4.98 -22.44 8.74
C TYR A 83 -5.75 -23.24 9.79
N ARG A 84 -5.83 -24.56 9.62
CA ARG A 84 -6.59 -25.47 10.49
C ARG A 84 -5.76 -26.12 11.60
N GLY A 85 -4.44 -25.91 11.62
CA GLY A 85 -3.54 -26.49 12.62
C GLY A 85 -3.71 -25.88 14.01
N LYS A 86 -3.47 -26.69 15.04
CA LYS A 86 -3.30 -26.19 16.42
C LYS A 86 -1.81 -25.98 16.66
N VAL A 87 -1.37 -24.73 16.68
CA VAL A 87 -0.01 -24.36 17.05
C VAL A 87 -0.10 -23.33 18.16
N GLY A 88 0.21 -23.72 19.36
CA GLY A 88 0.26 -22.82 20.51
C GLY A 88 -1.11 -22.27 20.98
N THR A 89 -1.09 -21.13 21.66
CA THR A 89 -2.27 -20.47 22.22
C THR A 89 -2.60 -19.18 21.47
N VAL A 90 -3.88 -18.98 21.16
CA VAL A 90 -4.38 -17.77 20.49
C VAL A 90 -4.55 -16.64 21.50
N ALA A 91 -3.99 -15.47 21.21
CA ALA A 91 -4.15 -14.29 22.03
C ALA A 91 -5.54 -13.65 21.84
N LYS A 92 -6.04 -12.99 22.88
CA LYS A 92 -7.33 -12.28 22.85
C LYS A 92 -7.29 -11.12 21.85
N ASN A 93 -8.33 -10.96 21.03
CA ASN A 93 -8.48 -9.77 20.17
C ASN A 93 -8.66 -8.51 21.04
N ARG A 94 -7.70 -7.59 20.98
CA ARG A 94 -7.72 -6.32 21.72
C ARG A 94 -8.06 -5.13 20.82
N ILE A 95 -7.93 -5.29 19.50
CA ILE A 95 -8.18 -4.23 18.54
C ILE A 95 -9.68 -4.04 18.31
N HIS A 96 -10.45 -5.14 18.23
CA HIS A 96 -11.90 -5.10 17.99
C HIS A 96 -12.28 -4.21 16.79
N ARG A 97 -11.52 -4.28 15.69
CA ARG A 97 -11.65 -3.44 14.48
C ARG A 97 -11.46 -1.93 14.70
N ARG A 98 -10.95 -1.52 15.86
CA ARG A 98 -10.58 -0.12 16.11
C ARG A 98 -9.20 0.16 15.52
N PHE A 99 -9.13 0.23 14.17
CA PHE A 99 -7.92 0.44 13.36
C PHE A 99 -7.47 1.89 13.31
N TYR A 100 -7.90 2.70 14.25
CA TYR A 100 -7.50 4.07 14.40
C TYR A 100 -6.89 4.29 15.78
N THR A 101 -5.85 5.07 15.81
CA THR A 101 -5.25 5.63 17.03
C THR A 101 -4.72 7.01 16.70
N ASN A 102 -4.77 7.93 17.64
CA ASN A 102 -4.15 9.24 17.56
C ASN A 102 -2.74 9.27 18.19
N ILE A 103 -2.25 8.12 18.62
CA ILE A 103 -0.93 7.94 19.22
C ILE A 103 -0.06 7.15 18.26
N CYS A 104 1.04 7.78 17.80
CA CYS A 104 2.04 7.17 16.94
C CYS A 104 2.66 5.96 17.63
N HIS A 105 2.91 4.90 16.86
CA HIS A 105 3.58 3.67 17.31
C HIS A 105 2.84 2.87 18.41
N GLN A 106 1.59 3.21 18.72
CA GLN A 106 0.84 2.51 19.76
C GLN A 106 0.26 1.17 19.31
N LYS A 107 -0.27 1.12 18.10
CA LYS A 107 -0.94 -0.07 17.56
C LYS A 107 -0.31 -0.47 16.24
N ILE A 108 0.36 -1.59 16.24
CA ILE A 108 1.07 -2.14 15.08
C ILE A 108 0.34 -3.39 14.59
N THR A 109 0.25 -3.57 13.28
CA THR A 109 -0.29 -4.80 12.70
C THR A 109 0.72 -5.45 11.77
N THR A 110 0.62 -6.75 11.64
CA THR A 110 1.44 -7.58 10.75
C THR A 110 0.61 -8.68 10.12
N ASP A 111 1.04 -9.13 8.97
CA ASP A 111 0.50 -10.29 8.26
C ASP A 111 1.50 -10.71 7.18
N THR A 112 1.35 -11.91 6.65
CA THR A 112 2.20 -12.45 5.59
C THR A 112 1.47 -12.45 4.25
N THR A 113 2.12 -11.98 3.20
CA THR A 113 1.59 -12.11 1.84
C THR A 113 2.55 -12.85 0.91
N GLU A 114 2.00 -13.65 0.00
CA GLU A 114 2.73 -14.42 -1.00
C GLU A 114 2.73 -13.69 -2.34
N PHE A 115 3.89 -13.72 -3.01
CA PHE A 115 4.10 -13.35 -4.40
C PHE A 115 4.62 -14.54 -5.19
N LYS A 116 4.50 -14.49 -6.51
CA LYS A 116 5.02 -15.50 -7.43
C LYS A 116 5.99 -14.85 -8.39
N TYR A 117 7.09 -15.54 -8.69
CA TYR A 117 8.02 -15.14 -9.73
C TYR A 117 8.47 -16.39 -10.52
N TYR A 118 9.14 -16.18 -11.61
CA TYR A 118 9.51 -17.25 -12.53
C TYR A 118 11.02 -17.22 -12.74
N GLU A 119 11.66 -18.35 -12.63
CA GLU A 119 13.07 -18.51 -12.97
C GLU A 119 13.23 -19.59 -14.06
N VAL A 120 14.20 -19.38 -14.92
CA VAL A 120 14.64 -20.39 -15.89
C VAL A 120 15.75 -21.20 -15.23
N ASP A 121 15.55 -22.50 -15.09
CA ASP A 121 16.59 -23.36 -14.54
C ASP A 121 17.71 -23.64 -15.56
N THR A 122 18.75 -24.31 -15.13
CA THR A 122 19.91 -24.65 -15.97
C THR A 122 19.56 -25.52 -17.19
N THR A 123 18.38 -26.12 -17.22
CA THR A 123 17.86 -26.94 -18.32
C THR A 123 16.95 -26.16 -19.28
N GLY A 124 16.76 -24.83 -19.03
CA GLY A 124 15.88 -23.97 -19.84
C GLY A 124 14.40 -24.05 -19.45
N VAL A 125 14.04 -24.79 -18.38
CA VAL A 125 12.66 -24.94 -17.95
C VAL A 125 12.26 -23.79 -17.03
N VAL A 126 11.12 -23.15 -17.34
CA VAL A 126 10.55 -22.07 -16.49
C VAL A 126 9.88 -22.67 -15.26
N ARG A 127 10.37 -22.30 -14.08
CA ARG A 127 9.79 -22.72 -12.79
C ARG A 127 9.16 -21.55 -12.04
N GLN A 128 7.93 -21.77 -11.58
CA GLN A 128 7.26 -20.82 -10.69
C GLN A 128 7.78 -21.01 -9.26
N LYS A 129 8.32 -19.94 -8.70
CA LYS A 129 8.76 -19.85 -7.31
C LYS A 129 7.90 -18.87 -6.51
N LYS A 130 8.06 -18.89 -5.20
CA LYS A 130 7.31 -18.06 -4.26
C LYS A 130 8.23 -17.16 -3.46
N LEU A 131 7.72 -16.02 -3.10
CA LEU A 131 8.33 -15.06 -2.20
C LEU A 131 7.29 -14.62 -1.18
N TYR A 132 7.70 -14.47 0.07
CA TYR A 132 6.85 -14.04 1.18
C TYR A 132 7.33 -12.71 1.69
N LEU A 133 6.38 -11.81 1.98
CA LEU A 133 6.63 -10.50 2.55
C LEU A 133 5.88 -10.39 3.88
N ASP A 134 6.62 -10.05 4.94
CA ASP A 134 6.16 -9.94 6.33
C ASP A 134 6.35 -8.52 6.84
N PRO A 135 5.44 -7.56 6.55
CA PRO A 135 5.55 -6.18 7.00
C PRO A 135 4.92 -5.96 8.38
N PHE A 136 5.42 -4.95 9.09
CA PHE A 136 4.83 -4.38 10.29
C PHE A 136 4.36 -2.95 9.99
N MET A 137 3.07 -2.66 10.20
CA MET A 137 2.44 -1.39 9.87
C MET A 137 1.86 -0.70 11.11
N ASP A 138 2.10 0.60 11.24
CA ASP A 138 1.45 1.42 12.26
C ASP A 138 0.00 1.78 11.86
N PHE A 139 -0.97 1.58 12.75
CA PHE A 139 -2.34 2.03 12.53
C PHE A 139 -2.53 3.54 12.58
N TYR A 140 -1.59 4.27 13.17
CA TYR A 140 -1.65 5.72 13.26
C TYR A 140 -1.69 6.39 11.89
N ASN A 141 -0.72 6.09 11.04
CA ASN A 141 -0.56 6.70 9.72
C ASN A 141 -0.48 5.68 8.58
N SER A 142 -0.54 4.39 8.88
CA SER A 142 -0.32 3.28 7.96
C SER A 142 1.09 3.26 7.37
N GLU A 143 2.11 3.69 8.11
CA GLU A 143 3.53 3.56 7.77
C GLU A 143 3.97 2.12 7.91
N ILE A 144 4.74 1.62 6.95
CA ILE A 144 5.44 0.34 7.07
C ILE A 144 6.72 0.60 7.85
N LEU A 145 6.77 0.13 9.08
CA LEU A 145 7.88 0.34 9.99
C LEU A 145 9.06 -0.56 9.66
N SER A 146 8.80 -1.83 9.51
CA SER A 146 9.78 -2.85 9.13
C SER A 146 9.14 -3.88 8.23
N TYR A 147 9.94 -4.62 7.49
CA TYR A 147 9.49 -5.78 6.71
C TYR A 147 10.64 -6.75 6.45
N ARG A 148 10.30 -7.99 6.17
CA ARG A 148 11.25 -9.00 5.71
C ARG A 148 10.70 -9.69 4.48
N ILE A 149 11.64 -10.10 3.63
CA ILE A 149 11.35 -10.84 2.41
C ILE A 149 12.06 -12.20 2.51
N SER A 150 11.33 -13.28 2.26
CA SER A 150 11.86 -14.64 2.34
C SER A 150 11.31 -15.52 1.22
N GLU A 151 12.09 -16.53 0.79
CA GLU A 151 11.66 -17.49 -0.23
C GLU A 151 10.76 -18.61 0.33
N LYS A 152 10.78 -18.76 1.64
CA LYS A 152 9.95 -19.77 2.36
C LYS A 152 9.34 -19.10 3.58
N PRO A 153 8.15 -19.54 4.05
CA PRO A 153 7.63 -19.11 5.33
C PRO A 153 8.68 -19.36 6.42
N ASN A 154 9.19 -18.30 7.02
CA ASN A 154 10.36 -18.35 7.89
C ASN A 154 10.10 -17.63 9.21
N ALA A 155 10.17 -18.36 10.31
CA ALA A 155 10.03 -17.81 11.65
C ALA A 155 11.11 -16.76 11.97
N LEU A 156 12.34 -17.01 11.52
CA LEU A 156 13.46 -16.09 11.77
C LEU A 156 13.21 -14.72 11.12
N ALA A 157 12.79 -14.70 9.86
CA ALA A 157 12.46 -13.46 9.16
C ALA A 157 11.36 -12.66 9.89
N ILE A 158 10.31 -13.33 10.35
CA ILE A 158 9.25 -12.68 11.14
C ILE A 158 9.78 -12.14 12.47
N MET A 159 10.66 -12.87 13.14
CA MET A 159 11.26 -12.45 14.41
C MET A 159 12.21 -11.26 14.23
N GLU A 160 13.00 -11.21 13.16
CA GLU A 160 13.85 -10.08 12.82
C GLU A 160 13.03 -8.83 12.50
N GLY A 161 11.96 -8.98 11.71
CA GLY A 161 11.02 -7.88 11.42
C GLY A 161 10.32 -7.38 12.68
N LEU A 162 9.93 -8.30 13.59
CA LEU A 162 9.37 -7.95 14.89
C LEU A 162 10.35 -7.14 15.74
N GLU A 163 11.61 -7.55 15.80
CA GLU A 163 12.63 -6.87 16.60
C GLU A 163 12.85 -5.44 16.11
N GLU A 164 12.99 -5.26 14.83
CA GLU A 164 13.10 -3.93 14.24
C GLU A 164 11.85 -3.07 14.50
N ALA A 165 10.65 -3.64 14.34
CA ALA A 165 9.41 -2.92 14.65
C ALA A 165 9.31 -2.53 16.13
N ILE A 166 9.78 -3.38 17.04
CA ILE A 166 9.86 -3.08 18.47
C ILE A 166 10.82 -1.91 18.74
N GLN A 167 11.98 -1.91 18.10
CA GLN A 167 12.96 -0.83 18.24
C GLN A 167 12.43 0.49 17.70
N MET A 168 11.86 0.49 16.50
CA MET A 168 11.29 1.68 15.87
C MET A 168 10.12 2.29 16.65
N THR A 169 9.42 1.49 17.42
CA THR A 169 8.25 1.94 18.20
C THR A 169 8.56 2.19 19.68
N ASN A 170 9.83 2.18 20.07
CA ASN A 170 10.24 2.32 21.47
C ASN A 170 10.02 3.72 22.03
N ASP A 171 9.82 4.71 21.17
CA ASP A 171 9.47 6.09 21.52
C ASP A 171 8.01 6.27 21.98
N CYS A 172 7.15 5.26 21.83
CA CYS A 172 5.78 5.32 22.25
C CYS A 172 5.69 5.33 23.79
N PRO A 173 5.14 6.39 24.41
CA PRO A 173 5.06 6.51 25.88
C PRO A 173 4.01 5.58 26.51
N PHE A 174 3.16 4.97 25.69
CA PHE A 174 2.09 4.09 26.13
C PHE A 174 2.39 2.63 25.84
N ARG A 175 1.67 1.74 26.50
CA ARG A 175 1.77 0.32 26.24
C ARG A 175 1.30 0.00 24.82
N ARG A 176 2.19 -0.55 24.03
CA ARG A 176 1.98 -0.92 22.61
C ARG A 176 1.10 -2.16 22.48
N THR A 177 0.46 -2.32 21.35
CA THR A 177 -0.31 -3.52 20.97
C THR A 177 0.10 -3.96 19.58
N PHE A 178 0.59 -5.20 19.45
CA PHE A 178 0.91 -5.81 18.16
C PHE A 178 -0.18 -6.81 17.80
N HIS A 179 -0.78 -6.60 16.63
CA HIS A 179 -1.92 -7.35 16.12
C HIS A 179 -1.52 -8.18 14.91
N SER A 180 -2.01 -9.42 14.84
CA SER A 180 -1.82 -10.31 13.70
C SER A 180 -3.06 -11.17 13.46
N ASP A 181 -3.05 -11.96 12.40
CA ASP A 181 -3.94 -13.11 12.27
C ASP A 181 -3.53 -14.23 13.24
N GLN A 182 -4.17 -15.41 13.11
CA GLN A 182 -3.84 -16.60 13.88
C GLN A 182 -2.80 -17.49 13.17
N GLY A 183 -1.92 -16.92 12.36
CA GLY A 183 -0.83 -17.63 11.70
C GLY A 183 0.09 -18.33 12.70
N TRP A 184 0.69 -19.44 12.29
CA TRP A 184 1.51 -20.30 13.15
C TRP A 184 2.68 -19.55 13.80
N ALA A 185 3.34 -18.68 13.05
CA ALA A 185 4.50 -17.93 13.53
C ALA A 185 4.17 -16.99 14.70
N TYR A 186 3.02 -16.36 14.66
CA TYR A 186 2.55 -15.45 15.72
C TYR A 186 2.09 -16.20 16.99
N GLN A 187 1.84 -17.52 16.88
CA GLN A 187 1.49 -18.39 18.01
C GLN A 187 2.70 -19.01 18.69
N MET A 188 3.91 -18.86 18.12
CA MET A 188 5.14 -19.40 18.70
C MET A 188 5.50 -18.75 20.04
N ASN A 189 6.08 -19.53 20.93
CA ASN A 189 6.54 -19.06 22.23
C ASN A 189 7.62 -17.96 22.09
N ALA A 190 8.51 -18.07 21.10
CA ALA A 190 9.53 -17.05 20.83
C ALA A 190 8.88 -15.69 20.57
N TYR A 191 7.87 -15.61 19.69
CA TYR A 191 7.14 -14.39 19.38
C TYR A 191 6.44 -13.80 20.62
N LYS A 192 5.72 -14.63 21.37
CA LYS A 192 5.04 -14.22 22.60
C LYS A 192 5.99 -13.72 23.67
N ASN A 193 7.10 -14.44 23.90
CA ASN A 193 8.09 -14.09 24.90
C ASN A 193 8.78 -12.76 24.54
N LYS A 194 9.10 -12.53 23.26
CA LYS A 194 9.64 -11.26 22.79
C LYS A 194 8.70 -10.09 23.08
N LEU A 195 7.43 -10.21 22.76
CA LEU A 195 6.42 -9.18 23.09
C LEU A 195 6.29 -8.96 24.60
N LYS A 196 6.28 -10.04 25.39
CA LYS A 196 6.19 -9.97 26.86
C LYS A 196 7.40 -9.25 27.48
N GLN A 197 8.62 -9.56 27.02
CA GLN A 197 9.86 -8.90 27.46
C GLN A 197 9.79 -7.39 27.28
N HIS A 198 9.19 -6.91 26.18
CA HIS A 198 9.02 -5.49 25.88
C HIS A 198 7.69 -4.90 26.41
N LYS A 199 6.96 -5.63 27.26
CA LYS A 199 5.66 -5.22 27.84
C LYS A 199 4.62 -4.84 26.77
N ILE A 200 4.66 -5.49 25.59
CA ILE A 200 3.74 -5.28 24.47
C ILE A 200 2.56 -6.25 24.57
N PHE A 201 1.35 -5.76 24.33
CA PHE A 201 0.19 -6.63 24.22
C PHE A 201 0.17 -7.34 22.88
N GLN A 202 0.04 -8.66 22.91
CA GLN A 202 -0.33 -9.43 21.73
C GLN A 202 -1.85 -9.35 21.52
N SER A 203 -2.26 -9.18 20.27
CA SER A 203 -3.65 -9.23 19.84
C SER A 203 -3.76 -10.07 18.57
N MET A 204 -4.79 -10.92 18.46
CA MET A 204 -5.02 -11.74 17.28
C MET A 204 -6.44 -11.55 16.76
N SER A 205 -6.58 -11.61 15.43
CA SER A 205 -7.87 -11.66 14.75
C SER A 205 -8.69 -12.86 15.19
N ARG A 206 -10.01 -12.79 15.07
CA ARG A 206 -10.86 -13.98 15.24
C ARG A 206 -10.63 -14.96 14.10
N LYS A 207 -10.76 -16.24 14.39
CA LYS A 207 -10.55 -17.30 13.40
C LYS A 207 -11.45 -17.10 12.17
N GLY A 208 -10.83 -17.12 10.98
CA GLY A 208 -11.56 -17.01 9.73
C GLY A 208 -12.13 -15.60 9.44
N ASN A 209 -11.77 -14.57 10.19
CA ASN A 209 -12.29 -13.24 10.02
C ASN A 209 -11.21 -12.28 9.50
N CYS A 210 -11.08 -12.21 8.17
CA CYS A 210 -10.14 -11.33 7.47
C CYS A 210 -10.40 -9.84 7.77
N LEU A 211 -11.64 -9.45 8.05
CA LEU A 211 -11.98 -8.06 8.39
C LEU A 211 -11.31 -7.58 9.68
N ASP A 212 -10.79 -8.47 10.51
CA ASP A 212 -10.10 -8.10 11.74
C ASP A 212 -8.64 -7.62 11.48
N ASN A 213 -8.11 -7.74 10.24
CA ASN A 213 -6.82 -7.19 9.80
C ASN A 213 -6.91 -6.40 8.49
N SER A 214 -8.04 -5.75 8.24
CA SER A 214 -8.33 -5.06 6.98
C SER A 214 -7.31 -3.95 6.58
N PRO A 215 -6.62 -3.21 7.46
CA PRO A 215 -5.61 -2.26 7.03
C PRO A 215 -4.42 -2.91 6.34
N MET A 216 -3.97 -4.08 6.83
CA MET A 216 -2.89 -4.83 6.19
C MET A 216 -3.34 -5.45 4.87
N GLU A 217 -4.57 -6.01 4.82
CA GLU A 217 -5.15 -6.50 3.57
C GLU A 217 -5.27 -5.39 2.51
N ASN A 218 -5.64 -4.17 2.93
CA ASN A 218 -5.68 -3.02 2.03
C ASN A 218 -4.28 -2.66 1.50
N PHE A 219 -3.25 -2.68 2.35
CA PHE A 219 -1.87 -2.46 1.91
C PHE A 219 -1.44 -3.51 0.88
N PHE A 220 -1.68 -4.79 1.15
CA PHE A 220 -1.36 -5.86 0.21
C PHE A 220 -2.13 -5.74 -1.11
N GLY A 221 -3.39 -5.32 -1.03
CA GLY A 221 -4.20 -5.05 -2.23
C GLY A 221 -3.59 -3.95 -3.08
N LEU A 222 -3.17 -2.84 -2.47
CA LEU A 222 -2.52 -1.72 -3.15
C LEU A 222 -1.16 -2.12 -3.72
N LEU A 223 -0.31 -2.77 -2.93
CA LEU A 223 0.99 -3.26 -3.37
C LEU A 223 0.85 -4.16 -4.59
N LYS A 224 -0.03 -5.17 -4.53
CA LYS A 224 -0.25 -6.09 -5.65
C LYS A 224 -0.87 -5.41 -6.86
N GLN A 225 -1.76 -4.45 -6.66
CA GLN A 225 -2.38 -3.68 -7.73
C GLN A 225 -1.36 -2.79 -8.45
N GLU A 226 -0.48 -2.15 -7.70
CA GLU A 226 0.40 -1.11 -8.23
C GLU A 226 1.71 -1.66 -8.82
N ILE A 227 2.20 -2.84 -8.35
CA ILE A 227 3.46 -3.38 -8.84
C ILE A 227 3.43 -4.84 -9.29
N PHE A 228 2.39 -5.61 -8.96
CA PHE A 228 2.43 -7.06 -9.19
C PHE A 228 1.46 -7.55 -10.27
N HIS A 229 0.22 -7.04 -10.27
CA HIS A 229 -0.76 -7.50 -11.25
C HIS A 229 -0.43 -6.96 -12.65
N GLY A 230 -0.40 -7.87 -13.62
CA GLY A 230 -0.05 -7.56 -15.02
C GLY A 230 1.45 -7.53 -15.31
N GLU A 231 2.30 -7.76 -14.31
CA GLU A 231 3.75 -7.87 -14.45
C GLU A 231 4.22 -9.33 -14.28
N VAL A 232 5.30 -9.68 -14.94
CA VAL A 232 5.95 -11.00 -14.83
C VAL A 232 7.39 -10.80 -14.39
N TYR A 233 7.70 -11.23 -13.17
CA TYR A 233 9.04 -11.16 -12.60
C TYR A 233 9.85 -12.40 -12.97
N ARG A 234 11.06 -12.21 -13.48
CA ARG A 234 11.92 -13.27 -14.00
C ARG A 234 13.08 -13.64 -13.05
N SER A 235 13.20 -12.92 -11.94
CA SER A 235 14.16 -13.25 -10.88
C SER A 235 13.65 -12.83 -9.51
N LEU A 236 14.24 -13.44 -8.48
CA LEU A 236 14.01 -13.08 -7.09
C LEU A 236 14.42 -11.62 -6.82
N ASP A 237 15.58 -11.21 -7.32
CA ASP A 237 16.16 -9.90 -7.06
C ASP A 237 15.36 -8.78 -7.74
N GLU A 238 14.82 -9.04 -8.94
CA GLU A 238 13.92 -8.11 -9.61
C GLU A 238 12.67 -7.83 -8.75
N LEU A 239 12.05 -8.88 -8.23
CA LEU A 239 10.85 -8.74 -7.40
C LEU A 239 11.16 -8.10 -6.04
N LYS A 240 12.27 -8.47 -5.38
CA LYS A 240 12.74 -7.83 -4.14
C LYS A 240 12.95 -6.33 -4.34
N THR A 241 13.75 -5.97 -5.33
CA THR A 241 14.04 -4.56 -5.65
C THR A 241 12.74 -3.78 -5.88
N LYS A 242 11.77 -4.38 -6.55
CA LYS A 242 10.48 -3.73 -6.82
C LYS A 242 9.66 -3.53 -5.55
N ILE A 243 9.66 -4.49 -4.64
CA ILE A 243 8.98 -4.38 -3.34
C ILE A 243 9.65 -3.30 -2.48
N ASP A 244 11.00 -3.24 -2.45
CA ASP A 244 11.75 -2.24 -1.69
C ASP A 244 11.47 -0.83 -2.22
N GLN A 245 11.54 -0.62 -3.53
CA GLN A 245 11.20 0.63 -4.19
C GLN A 245 9.76 1.06 -3.90
N TYR A 246 8.81 0.10 -3.93
CA TYR A 246 7.41 0.39 -3.62
C TYR A 246 7.20 0.76 -2.16
N THR A 247 7.83 0.06 -1.23
CA THR A 247 7.71 0.35 0.21
C THR A 247 8.25 1.74 0.53
N TYR A 248 9.39 2.11 -0.06
CA TYR A 248 9.91 3.47 0.04
C TYR A 248 8.93 4.50 -0.54
N TYR A 249 8.43 4.28 -1.77
CA TYR A 249 7.44 5.15 -2.41
C TYR A 249 6.17 5.28 -1.56
N TYR A 250 5.64 4.18 -1.05
CA TYR A 250 4.44 4.15 -0.23
C TYR A 250 4.59 4.96 1.05
N ASN A 251 5.74 4.85 1.73
CA ASN A 251 6.01 5.54 2.98
C ASN A 251 6.32 7.04 2.77
N HIS A 252 7.08 7.39 1.73
CA HIS A 252 7.65 8.73 1.58
C HIS A 252 6.97 9.60 0.53
N LYS A 253 6.35 9.00 -0.51
CA LYS A 253 5.82 9.75 -1.66
C LYS A 253 4.33 9.58 -1.89
N ARG A 254 3.76 8.42 -1.56
CA ARG A 254 2.37 8.09 -1.87
C ARG A 254 1.40 8.84 -0.96
N ILE A 255 0.83 9.93 -1.47
CA ILE A 255 -0.12 10.78 -0.72
C ILE A 255 -1.44 10.06 -0.44
N LYS A 256 -2.01 10.32 0.76
CA LYS A 256 -3.27 9.75 1.23
C LYS A 256 -4.23 10.84 1.70
N LYS A 257 -5.46 10.86 1.20
CA LYS A 257 -6.47 11.85 1.60
C LYS A 257 -6.70 11.86 3.12
N LYS A 258 -6.74 10.67 3.76
CA LYS A 258 -6.92 10.53 5.21
C LYS A 258 -5.78 11.08 6.06
N LEU A 259 -4.61 11.33 5.46
CA LEU A 259 -3.42 11.93 6.07
C LEU A 259 -3.23 13.39 5.62
N ASN A 260 -4.31 14.09 5.33
CA ASN A 260 -4.28 15.47 4.84
C ASN A 260 -3.39 15.62 3.58
N TRP A 261 -3.50 14.66 2.65
CA TRP A 261 -2.71 14.62 1.42
C TRP A 261 -1.19 14.58 1.63
N ARG A 262 -0.75 13.95 2.71
CA ARG A 262 0.64 13.63 2.98
C ARG A 262 0.90 12.15 2.81
N SER A 263 2.16 11.77 2.62
CA SER A 263 2.59 10.38 2.76
C SER A 263 2.61 9.98 4.25
N PRO A 264 2.69 8.69 4.59
CA PRO A 264 2.78 8.24 5.98
C PRO A 264 3.86 8.94 6.79
N VAL A 265 5.11 8.97 6.29
CA VAL A 265 6.23 9.61 6.97
C VAL A 265 6.03 11.13 7.08
N GLN A 266 5.67 11.81 5.99
CA GLN A 266 5.41 13.26 6.02
C GLN A 266 4.32 13.63 7.02
N PHE A 267 3.31 12.79 7.18
CA PHE A 267 2.25 13.03 8.17
C PHE A 267 2.79 12.92 9.60
N ARG A 268 3.57 11.88 9.91
CA ARG A 268 4.19 11.69 11.23
C ARG A 268 5.13 12.85 11.59
N GLU A 269 5.97 13.26 10.65
CA GLU A 269 6.91 14.36 10.85
C GLU A 269 6.21 15.71 11.07
N ALA A 270 5.17 16.00 10.29
CA ALA A 270 4.41 17.23 10.46
C ALA A 270 3.70 17.30 11.82
N VAL A 271 3.15 16.19 12.32
CA VAL A 271 2.53 16.16 13.66
C VAL A 271 3.58 16.31 14.74
N LYS A 272 4.76 15.68 14.60
CA LYS A 272 5.86 15.81 15.57
C LYS A 272 6.36 17.26 15.66
N GLN A 273 6.45 17.97 14.55
CA GLN A 273 6.82 19.40 14.55
C GLN A 273 5.80 20.27 15.31
N LEU A 274 4.50 20.01 15.08
CA LEU A 274 3.42 20.74 15.77
C LEU A 274 3.36 20.46 17.29
N SER A 275 3.88 19.32 17.75
CA SER A 275 3.91 18.96 19.17
C SER A 275 5.12 19.56 19.90
N ASN A 276 6.13 20.02 19.15
CA ASN A 276 7.36 20.61 19.68
C ASN A 276 7.36 22.15 19.60
N SER A 277 6.37 22.74 18.95
CA SER A 277 6.10 24.20 18.88
C SER A 277 5.02 24.58 19.89
#